data_5db6b1cf374bc7aaaf1271b4cfbb8919
#
_entry.id   5db6b1cf374bc7aaaf1271b4cfbb8919
#
_cell.length_a   1.000
_cell.length_b   1.000
_cell.length_c   1.000
_cell.angle_alpha   90.00
_cell.angle_beta   90.00
_cell.angle_gamma   90.00
#
_symmetry.space_group_name_H-M   'P 1'
#
loop_
_entity.id
_entity.type
_entity.pdbx_description
1 polymer ?
#
loop_
_entity_poly.entity_id
_entity_poly.type
_entity_poly.pdbx_seq_one_letter_code
_entity_poly.pdbx_strand_id
1 'polypeptide(L)'
;TAGDQIIFVDYARTWGTNEIIIDSNGLNFQGEDDTYTVDYDTSGQALNLVYSGATIGWTPSSDIVNALEPAAPKGAIFAFGYTGSATNISNVVNSSGVVASDTTGVGTARWELAATNYGSSGQAIFGYGTLGGTNVQSVSNKVTAVGVVSTDTAGVGTARRALSAVAYGGDKAVFAWGITSADSSTNLSNLVSNTGVIASDGTGVGDAVCCRAGCTYGSSGQAIFAFGEPISNTANVQVNLVSSSGVIASDTNSANGTRRYWLAAAGYGGDKGIFAYGTDNNGTNHSISNLVNSSGVIASDTTGVGTGRQSLEAAGYDGDKAIFGYGVIGSTNQNVTNLVSNNGVVASDTTGVGTARRKLGGTSIG
;
A
#
# COMPACT_ATOMS: atom_id res chain seq x y z
N THR A 1 20.82 1.19 -42.23
CA THR A 1 21.68 0.24 -42.98
C THR A 1 21.12 -1.17 -42.82
N ALA A 2 21.48 -2.09 -43.71
CA ALA A 2 21.09 -3.48 -43.54
C ALA A 2 21.59 -4.01 -42.19
N GLY A 3 20.69 -4.63 -41.42
CA GLY A 3 20.93 -5.08 -40.07
C GLY A 3 20.42 -4.13 -38.97
N ASP A 4 19.99 -2.92 -39.31
CA ASP A 4 19.32 -2.03 -38.32
C ASP A 4 18.04 -2.71 -37.81
N GLN A 5 17.75 -2.52 -36.53
CA GLN A 5 16.61 -3.14 -35.89
C GLN A 5 15.76 -2.10 -35.17
N ILE A 6 14.45 -2.31 -35.21
CA ILE A 6 13.47 -1.54 -34.40
C ILE A 6 12.59 -2.55 -33.68
N ILE A 7 12.45 -2.39 -32.36
CA ILE A 7 11.58 -3.23 -31.56
C ILE A 7 10.40 -2.39 -31.10
N PHE A 8 9.20 -2.87 -31.35
CA PHE A 8 7.95 -2.31 -30.84
C PHE A 8 7.38 -3.27 -29.83
N VAL A 9 6.83 -2.72 -28.74
CA VAL A 9 6.19 -3.50 -27.68
C VAL A 9 4.91 -2.81 -27.27
N ASP A 10 3.79 -3.54 -27.32
CA ASP A 10 2.54 -3.06 -26.74
C ASP A 10 2.59 -3.14 -25.21
N TYR A 11 3.29 -2.19 -24.61
CA TYR A 11 3.46 -2.07 -23.16
C TYR A 11 2.12 -1.93 -22.41
N ALA A 12 1.22 -1.13 -22.96
CA ALA A 12 -0.08 -0.84 -22.34
C ALA A 12 -1.16 -1.88 -22.67
N ARG A 13 -0.83 -2.88 -23.51
CA ARG A 13 -1.76 -3.91 -23.99
C ARG A 13 -3.02 -3.32 -24.65
N THR A 14 -2.86 -2.25 -25.40
CA THR A 14 -3.97 -1.48 -26.00
C THR A 14 -4.09 -1.63 -27.50
N TRP A 15 -3.17 -2.32 -28.19
CA TRP A 15 -3.21 -2.44 -29.64
C TRP A 15 -4.47 -3.13 -30.15
N GLY A 16 -5.08 -4.02 -29.37
CA GLY A 16 -6.39 -4.59 -29.71
C GLY A 16 -7.55 -3.61 -29.71
N THR A 17 -7.34 -2.37 -29.20
CA THR A 17 -8.34 -1.28 -29.21
C THR A 17 -7.81 -0.06 -29.99
N ASN A 18 -6.50 0.15 -29.98
CA ASN A 18 -5.79 1.23 -30.65
C ASN A 18 -4.63 0.61 -31.43
N GLU A 19 -4.93 0.08 -32.59
CA GLU A 19 -3.95 -0.54 -33.49
C GLU A 19 -2.82 0.43 -33.81
N ILE A 20 -1.63 -0.10 -34.04
CA ILE A 20 -0.53 0.67 -34.65
C ILE A 20 -0.38 0.30 -36.11
N ILE A 21 -0.20 1.33 -36.93
CA ILE A 21 0.08 1.19 -38.34
C ILE A 21 1.55 1.50 -38.57
N ILE A 22 2.28 0.58 -39.21
CA ILE A 22 3.67 0.80 -39.55
C ILE A 22 3.73 1.29 -41.02
N ASP A 23 4.16 2.55 -41.17
CA ASP A 23 4.50 3.16 -42.43
C ASP A 23 6.03 3.10 -42.59
N SER A 24 6.50 2.44 -43.64
CA SER A 24 7.93 2.25 -43.89
C SER A 24 8.64 3.49 -44.46
N ASN A 25 7.92 4.61 -44.61
CA ASN A 25 8.43 5.91 -45.06
C ASN A 25 9.27 5.85 -46.37
N GLY A 26 8.67 5.30 -47.41
CA GLY A 26 9.29 5.19 -48.72
C GLY A 26 10.27 4.03 -48.87
N LEU A 27 10.36 3.13 -47.89
CA LEU A 27 11.14 1.90 -47.97
C LEU A 27 10.19 0.70 -48.14
N ASN A 28 10.71 -0.39 -48.72
CA ASN A 28 9.91 -1.60 -48.81
C ASN A 28 9.66 -2.25 -47.45
N PHE A 29 8.56 -3.00 -47.35
CA PHE A 29 8.23 -3.87 -46.22
C PHE A 29 7.99 -5.29 -46.72
N GLN A 30 8.84 -6.24 -46.35
CA GLN A 30 8.84 -7.63 -46.86
C GLN A 30 8.87 -7.75 -48.39
N GLY A 31 9.47 -6.78 -49.06
CA GLY A 31 9.55 -6.73 -50.52
C GLY A 31 8.40 -6.01 -51.23
N GLU A 32 7.34 -5.65 -50.50
CA GLU A 32 6.26 -4.78 -50.99
C GLU A 32 6.70 -3.31 -50.93
N ASP A 33 6.15 -2.48 -51.81
CA ASP A 33 6.49 -1.06 -51.87
C ASP A 33 5.93 -0.24 -50.70
N ASP A 34 6.25 1.05 -50.64
CA ASP A 34 5.86 1.98 -49.58
C ASP A 34 4.36 2.32 -49.50
N THR A 35 3.55 1.77 -50.41
CA THR A 35 2.09 1.87 -50.30
C THR A 35 1.50 0.77 -49.45
N TYR A 36 2.31 -0.23 -49.08
CA TYR A 36 1.90 -1.33 -48.20
C TYR A 36 2.07 -0.92 -46.75
N THR A 37 0.94 -0.84 -45.99
CA THR A 37 0.94 -0.64 -44.56
C THR A 37 0.68 -1.95 -43.84
N VAL A 38 1.24 -2.08 -42.64
CA VAL A 38 1.07 -3.27 -41.81
C VAL A 38 0.48 -2.85 -40.46
N ASP A 39 -0.66 -3.44 -40.16
CA ASP A 39 -1.41 -3.16 -38.94
C ASP A 39 -1.09 -4.22 -37.87
N TYR A 40 -0.83 -3.76 -36.66
CA TYR A 40 -0.66 -4.62 -35.49
C TYR A 40 -1.77 -4.29 -34.47
N ASP A 41 -2.70 -5.20 -34.31
CA ASP A 41 -3.95 -5.05 -33.57
C ASP A 41 -4.11 -6.03 -32.42
N THR A 42 -3.06 -6.74 -32.05
CA THR A 42 -3.10 -7.74 -30.98
C THR A 42 -2.55 -7.19 -29.67
N SER A 43 -3.38 -7.14 -28.63
CA SER A 43 -3.00 -6.66 -27.30
C SER A 43 -1.88 -7.51 -26.68
N GLY A 44 -0.81 -6.83 -26.23
CA GLY A 44 0.37 -7.45 -25.64
C GLY A 44 1.36 -8.02 -26.64
N GLN A 45 1.27 -7.62 -27.90
CA GLN A 45 2.19 -8.02 -28.96
C GLN A 45 3.55 -7.31 -28.82
N ALA A 46 4.61 -7.99 -29.18
CA ALA A 46 5.93 -7.42 -29.40
C ALA A 46 6.47 -7.90 -30.74
N LEU A 47 7.09 -7.01 -31.49
CA LEU A 47 7.69 -7.34 -32.77
C LEU A 47 9.08 -6.72 -32.87
N ASN A 48 9.96 -7.41 -33.59
CA ASN A 48 11.27 -6.91 -33.97
C ASN A 48 11.36 -6.84 -35.51
N LEU A 49 11.55 -5.65 -36.03
CA LEU A 49 11.75 -5.38 -37.43
C LEU A 49 13.25 -5.25 -37.74
N VAL A 50 13.72 -5.94 -38.75
CA VAL A 50 15.12 -5.87 -39.26
C VAL A 50 15.11 -5.29 -40.64
N TYR A 51 15.92 -4.27 -40.92
CA TYR A 51 16.10 -3.76 -42.25
C TYR A 51 17.05 -4.67 -43.05
N SER A 52 16.54 -5.27 -44.13
CA SER A 52 17.24 -6.25 -44.95
C SER A 52 17.81 -5.66 -46.25
N GLY A 53 17.83 -4.33 -46.38
CA GLY A 53 18.31 -3.63 -47.59
C GLY A 53 17.18 -3.12 -48.49
N ALA A 54 17.51 -2.34 -49.51
CA ALA A 54 16.55 -1.59 -50.32
C ALA A 54 15.53 -2.46 -51.06
N THR A 55 15.87 -3.69 -51.41
CA THR A 55 14.97 -4.58 -52.17
C THR A 55 13.88 -5.22 -51.31
N ILE A 56 14.25 -5.65 -50.10
CA ILE A 56 13.29 -6.31 -49.15
C ILE A 56 12.72 -5.31 -48.19
N GLY A 57 13.49 -4.31 -47.78
CA GLY A 57 13.08 -3.32 -46.83
C GLY A 57 13.09 -3.87 -45.39
N TRP A 58 12.08 -3.49 -44.60
CA TRP A 58 11.87 -3.97 -43.25
C TRP A 58 11.19 -5.33 -43.25
N THR A 59 11.66 -6.23 -42.38
CA THR A 59 11.15 -7.60 -42.29
C THR A 59 10.96 -7.96 -40.81
N PRO A 60 9.79 -8.48 -40.38
CA PRO A 60 9.61 -9.01 -39.04
C PRO A 60 10.53 -10.21 -38.81
N SER A 61 11.37 -10.15 -37.79
CA SER A 61 12.28 -11.25 -37.42
C SER A 61 11.78 -12.02 -36.18
N SER A 62 11.01 -11.38 -35.35
CA SER A 62 10.25 -12.02 -34.29
C SER A 62 8.98 -11.24 -34.04
N ASP A 63 7.91 -11.98 -33.75
CA ASP A 63 6.58 -11.44 -33.52
C ASP A 63 6.02 -12.18 -32.27
N ILE A 64 6.06 -11.52 -31.12
CA ILE A 64 5.68 -12.12 -29.88
C ILE A 64 4.31 -11.56 -29.44
N VAL A 65 3.31 -12.41 -29.52
CA VAL A 65 1.99 -12.17 -28.95
C VAL A 65 2.08 -12.44 -27.44
N ASN A 66 1.72 -11.56 -26.57
CA ASN A 66 1.84 -11.59 -25.11
C ASN A 66 3.16 -10.99 -24.56
N ALA A 67 3.53 -9.83 -25.07
CA ALA A 67 4.54 -9.02 -24.39
C ALA A 67 4.11 -8.80 -22.93
N LEU A 68 5.01 -9.07 -22.00
CA LEU A 68 4.76 -8.82 -20.60
C LEU A 68 4.86 -7.31 -20.34
N GLU A 69 3.82 -6.74 -19.78
CA GLU A 69 3.91 -5.39 -19.23
C GLU A 69 4.96 -5.39 -18.11
N PRO A 70 5.94 -4.48 -18.14
CA PRO A 70 6.86 -4.36 -17.02
C PRO A 70 6.08 -4.12 -15.72
N ALA A 71 6.44 -4.85 -14.68
CA ALA A 71 5.82 -4.66 -13.39
C ALA A 71 5.95 -3.19 -12.95
N ALA A 72 4.87 -2.62 -12.46
CA ALA A 72 4.92 -1.26 -11.91
C ALA A 72 5.99 -1.20 -10.80
N PRO A 73 6.79 -0.11 -10.72
CA PRO A 73 7.79 0.02 -9.68
C PRO A 73 7.15 -0.09 -8.30
N LYS A 74 7.62 -1.02 -7.48
CA LYS A 74 7.10 -1.25 -6.11
C LYS A 74 7.40 -0.04 -5.23
N GLY A 75 6.41 0.76 -5.00
CA GLY A 75 6.47 1.96 -4.19
C GLY A 75 5.51 1.91 -3.01
N ALA A 76 5.23 3.07 -2.45
CA ALA A 76 4.24 3.26 -1.40
C ALA A 76 3.47 4.55 -1.59
N ILE A 77 2.39 4.71 -0.84
CA ILE A 77 1.62 5.95 -0.81
C ILE A 77 1.21 6.27 0.63
N PHE A 78 1.34 7.53 1.01
CA PHE A 78 0.74 8.13 2.19
C PHE A 78 -0.33 9.10 1.76
N ALA A 79 -1.55 9.01 2.29
CA ALA A 79 -2.61 9.93 1.91
C ALA A 79 -3.58 10.24 3.05
N PHE A 80 -4.36 11.32 2.86
CA PHE A 80 -5.30 11.82 3.85
C PHE A 80 -4.64 12.29 5.16
N GLY A 81 -5.43 12.39 6.24
CA GLY A 81 -4.93 12.71 7.56
C GLY A 81 -5.40 14.04 8.11
N TYR A 82 -4.71 14.54 9.13
CA TYR A 82 -5.05 15.75 9.89
C TYR A 82 -3.87 16.73 9.97
N THR A 83 -4.08 17.95 9.48
CA THR A 83 -3.09 19.05 9.46
C THR A 83 -3.43 20.19 10.44
N GLY A 84 -4.53 20.11 11.14
CA GLY A 84 -5.31 21.12 11.87
C GLY A 84 -6.77 21.04 11.41
N SER A 85 -7.00 20.48 10.24
CA SER A 85 -8.27 20.07 9.67
C SER A 85 -8.06 18.78 8.87
N ALA A 86 -9.14 18.10 8.50
CA ALA A 86 -9.06 16.95 7.61
C ALA A 86 -8.45 17.35 6.25
N THR A 87 -7.60 16.47 5.71
CA THR A 87 -6.99 16.65 4.37
C THR A 87 -7.10 15.39 3.53
N ASN A 88 -7.01 15.53 2.22
CA ASN A 88 -7.00 14.42 1.25
C ASN A 88 -5.76 14.44 0.33
N ILE A 89 -4.73 15.23 0.68
CA ILE A 89 -3.45 15.23 -0.05
C ILE A 89 -2.78 13.87 0.00
N SER A 90 -1.95 13.58 -0.99
CA SER A 90 -1.19 12.33 -1.06
C SER A 90 0.28 12.56 -1.43
N ASN A 91 1.14 11.62 -1.02
CA ASN A 91 2.56 11.58 -1.36
C ASN A 91 2.91 10.16 -1.76
N VAL A 92 3.39 9.99 -2.97
CA VAL A 92 3.92 8.71 -3.46
C VAL A 92 5.36 8.56 -2.99
N VAL A 93 5.74 7.35 -2.61
CA VAL A 93 7.10 6.95 -2.29
C VAL A 93 7.59 6.06 -3.43
N ASN A 94 8.73 6.39 -4.01
CA ASN A 94 9.30 5.57 -5.08
C ASN A 94 10.03 4.32 -4.53
N SER A 95 10.52 3.45 -5.42
CA SER A 95 11.25 2.22 -5.07
C SER A 95 12.60 2.48 -4.35
N SER A 96 13.08 3.71 -4.31
CA SER A 96 14.26 4.10 -3.53
C SER A 96 13.91 4.65 -2.13
N GLY A 97 12.62 4.66 -1.74
CA GLY A 97 12.16 5.20 -0.46
C GLY A 97 12.07 6.73 -0.43
N VAL A 98 12.14 7.41 -1.58
CA VAL A 98 12.03 8.88 -1.65
C VAL A 98 10.57 9.29 -1.72
N VAL A 99 10.13 10.10 -0.77
CA VAL A 99 8.78 10.68 -0.71
C VAL A 99 8.68 11.85 -1.68
N ALA A 100 7.68 11.83 -2.55
CA ALA A 100 7.37 12.95 -3.45
C ALA A 100 6.64 14.09 -2.72
N SER A 101 6.64 15.30 -3.32
CA SER A 101 5.85 16.43 -2.85
C SER A 101 4.34 16.13 -2.85
N ASP A 102 3.57 16.98 -2.17
CA ASP A 102 2.12 16.83 -2.09
C ASP A 102 1.46 16.83 -3.48
N THR A 103 0.59 15.85 -3.69
CA THR A 103 -0.33 15.80 -4.82
C THR A 103 -1.70 16.29 -4.37
N THR A 104 -2.38 17.06 -5.21
CA THR A 104 -3.74 17.54 -4.96
C THR A 104 -4.66 16.41 -4.57
N GLY A 105 -5.39 16.59 -3.48
CA GLY A 105 -6.27 15.58 -2.91
C GLY A 105 -7.47 15.23 -3.79
N VAL A 106 -7.87 13.97 -3.71
CA VAL A 106 -9.06 13.43 -4.37
C VAL A 106 -9.94 12.75 -3.31
N GLY A 107 -11.26 12.88 -3.45
CA GLY A 107 -12.23 12.35 -2.50
C GLY A 107 -12.41 13.21 -1.25
N THR A 108 -13.26 12.73 -0.35
CA THR A 108 -13.62 13.43 0.90
C THR A 108 -12.45 13.44 1.87
N ALA A 109 -11.98 14.63 2.24
CA ALA A 109 -10.90 14.83 3.22
C ALA A 109 -11.31 14.23 4.57
N ARG A 110 -10.48 13.36 5.15
CA ARG A 110 -10.75 12.64 6.40
C ARG A 110 -9.48 12.14 7.08
N TRP A 111 -9.57 11.70 8.30
CA TRP A 111 -8.46 11.21 9.11
C TRP A 111 -8.87 10.00 9.96
N GLU A 112 -7.92 9.31 10.62
CA GLU A 112 -8.16 8.01 11.32
C GLU A 112 -8.78 6.95 10.41
N LEU A 113 -8.44 6.98 9.14
CA LEU A 113 -8.75 5.96 8.16
C LEU A 113 -7.68 4.86 8.19
N ALA A 114 -7.92 3.74 7.52
CA ALA A 114 -6.92 2.72 7.30
C ALA A 114 -6.64 2.55 5.80
N ALA A 115 -5.48 1.97 5.49
CA ALA A 115 -5.06 1.68 4.13
C ALA A 115 -4.42 0.31 4.03
N THR A 116 -4.57 -0.33 2.88
CA THR A 116 -3.94 -1.61 2.57
C THR A 116 -3.88 -1.81 1.06
N ASN A 117 -2.98 -2.66 0.61
CA ASN A 117 -2.94 -3.09 -0.79
C ASN A 117 -3.87 -4.27 -1.04
N TYR A 118 -4.27 -4.44 -2.30
CA TYR A 118 -5.05 -5.57 -2.81
C TYR A 118 -4.72 -5.80 -4.29
N GLY A 119 -5.21 -6.91 -4.86
CA GLY A 119 -4.98 -7.26 -6.25
C GLY A 119 -3.54 -7.65 -6.56
N SER A 120 -3.35 -8.46 -7.57
CA SER A 120 -2.03 -8.96 -7.97
C SER A 120 -1.16 -7.91 -8.70
N SER A 121 -1.76 -6.79 -9.09
CA SER A 121 -1.06 -5.69 -9.80
C SER A 121 -0.71 -4.51 -8.88
N GLY A 122 -0.69 -4.70 -7.56
CA GLY A 122 -0.23 -3.70 -6.61
C GLY A 122 -1.15 -2.48 -6.42
N GLN A 123 -2.47 -2.67 -6.57
CA GLN A 123 -3.44 -1.63 -6.22
C GLN A 123 -3.57 -1.49 -4.69
N ALA A 124 -4.11 -0.34 -4.27
CA ALA A 124 -4.37 -0.07 -2.86
C ALA A 124 -5.76 0.52 -2.63
N ILE A 125 -6.19 0.54 -1.37
CA ILE A 125 -7.47 1.09 -0.96
C ILE A 125 -7.32 1.82 0.38
N PHE A 126 -7.86 3.02 0.45
CA PHE A 126 -8.09 3.78 1.68
C PHE A 126 -9.56 3.64 2.05
N GLY A 127 -9.86 3.32 3.31
CA GLY A 127 -11.25 3.13 3.72
C GLY A 127 -11.57 3.72 5.10
N TYR A 128 -12.86 4.10 5.26
CA TYR A 128 -13.41 4.56 6.52
C TYR A 128 -12.81 5.91 6.99
N GLY A 129 -12.75 6.13 8.31
CA GLY A 129 -12.20 7.34 8.91
C GLY A 129 -13.25 8.30 9.43
N THR A 130 -12.86 9.54 9.74
CA THR A 130 -13.76 10.57 10.28
C THR A 130 -13.55 11.93 9.63
N LEU A 131 -14.61 12.73 9.58
CA LEU A 131 -14.56 14.17 9.25
C LEU A 131 -14.36 15.02 10.50
N GLY A 132 -14.49 14.42 11.69
CA GLY A 132 -14.32 15.02 13.00
C GLY A 132 -15.28 14.42 14.04
N GLY A 133 -14.78 14.17 15.24
CA GLY A 133 -15.57 13.60 16.35
C GLY A 133 -16.26 12.29 15.93
N THR A 134 -17.57 12.23 16.14
CA THR A 134 -18.43 11.07 15.84
C THR A 134 -18.92 11.01 14.39
N ASN A 135 -18.53 11.96 13.52
CA ASN A 135 -18.88 11.96 12.10
C ASN A 135 -18.00 10.97 11.32
N VAL A 136 -18.16 9.70 11.64
CA VAL A 136 -17.40 8.60 11.05
C VAL A 136 -17.92 8.23 9.66
N GLN A 137 -17.05 7.72 8.82
CA GLN A 137 -17.31 7.41 7.42
C GLN A 137 -17.08 5.92 7.13
N SER A 138 -17.76 5.42 6.08
CA SER A 138 -17.50 4.09 5.51
C SER A 138 -17.11 4.15 4.02
N VAL A 139 -16.91 5.35 3.47
CA VAL A 139 -16.45 5.55 2.08
C VAL A 139 -15.05 4.99 1.88
N SER A 140 -14.72 4.65 0.63
CA SER A 140 -13.38 4.19 0.26
C SER A 140 -12.88 4.85 -1.02
N ASN A 141 -11.55 4.88 -1.19
CA ASN A 141 -10.88 5.36 -2.40
C ASN A 141 -9.89 4.29 -2.84
N LYS A 142 -10.06 3.79 -4.06
CA LYS A 142 -9.10 2.90 -4.68
C LYS A 142 -7.89 3.70 -5.17
N VAL A 143 -6.75 3.03 -5.25
CA VAL A 143 -5.50 3.61 -5.73
C VAL A 143 -4.91 2.68 -6.79
N THR A 144 -4.47 3.24 -7.90
CA THR A 144 -3.78 2.48 -8.94
C THR A 144 -2.37 2.07 -8.47
N ALA A 145 -1.76 1.11 -9.14
CA ALA A 145 -0.38 0.67 -8.87
C ALA A 145 0.67 1.80 -8.98
N VAL A 146 0.35 2.90 -9.64
CA VAL A 146 1.22 4.08 -9.77
C VAL A 146 0.84 5.23 -8.81
N GLY A 147 -0.06 4.98 -7.85
CA GLY A 147 -0.39 5.93 -6.78
C GLY A 147 -1.47 6.97 -7.11
N VAL A 148 -2.25 6.77 -8.17
CA VAL A 148 -3.38 7.66 -8.48
C VAL A 148 -4.59 7.29 -7.62
N VAL A 149 -5.03 8.21 -6.75
CA VAL A 149 -6.19 8.05 -5.88
C VAL A 149 -7.47 8.33 -6.68
N SER A 150 -8.44 7.43 -6.61
CA SER A 150 -9.77 7.59 -7.25
C SER A 150 -10.74 8.37 -6.37
N THR A 151 -11.82 8.86 -6.95
CA THR A 151 -12.94 9.48 -6.23
C THR A 151 -13.59 8.50 -5.24
N ASP A 152 -14.41 9.02 -4.33
CA ASP A 152 -15.08 8.23 -3.31
C ASP A 152 -15.97 7.14 -3.94
N THR A 153 -15.82 5.93 -3.41
CA THR A 153 -16.77 4.82 -3.61
C THR A 153 -17.72 4.78 -2.41
N ALA A 154 -18.99 4.55 -2.67
CA ALA A 154 -20.04 4.48 -1.65
C ALA A 154 -19.63 3.52 -0.52
N GLY A 155 -19.92 3.93 0.71
CA GLY A 155 -19.55 3.21 1.91
C GLY A 155 -20.25 1.86 2.06
N VAL A 156 -19.55 0.89 2.63
CA VAL A 156 -20.06 -0.44 2.94
C VAL A 156 -19.76 -0.75 4.42
N GLY A 157 -20.70 -1.40 5.08
CA GLY A 157 -20.59 -1.75 6.50
C GLY A 157 -20.71 -0.58 7.47
N THR A 158 -20.49 -0.85 8.74
CA THR A 158 -20.59 0.13 9.83
C THR A 158 -19.48 1.17 9.71
N ALA A 159 -19.86 2.44 9.59
CA ALA A 159 -18.92 3.57 9.56
C ALA A 159 -18.12 3.64 10.87
N ARG A 160 -16.80 3.81 10.77
CA ARG A 160 -15.90 3.84 11.93
C ARG A 160 -14.56 4.52 11.63
N ARG A 161 -13.83 4.86 12.67
CA ARG A 161 -12.52 5.51 12.64
C ARG A 161 -11.49 4.75 13.47
N ALA A 162 -10.23 5.11 13.40
CA ALA A 162 -9.14 4.49 14.18
C ALA A 162 -9.09 2.96 14.06
N LEU A 163 -9.42 2.47 12.87
CA LEU A 163 -9.39 1.06 12.48
C LEU A 163 -8.01 0.70 11.91
N SER A 164 -7.79 -0.57 11.65
CA SER A 164 -6.59 -1.06 11.01
C SER A 164 -6.93 -1.89 9.76
N ALA A 165 -5.97 -2.08 8.88
CA ALA A 165 -6.13 -2.90 7.68
C ALA A 165 -4.84 -3.65 7.35
N VAL A 166 -4.98 -4.85 6.76
CA VAL A 166 -3.87 -5.65 6.25
C VAL A 166 -4.27 -6.39 4.98
N ALA A 167 -3.29 -6.62 4.11
CA ALA A 167 -3.44 -7.55 3.01
C ALA A 167 -3.31 -9.00 3.48
N TYR A 168 -3.97 -9.92 2.78
CA TYR A 168 -3.82 -11.36 2.98
C TYR A 168 -3.99 -12.12 1.65
N GLY A 169 -3.53 -13.38 1.61
CA GLY A 169 -3.70 -14.25 0.45
C GLY A 169 -2.99 -13.78 -0.81
N GLY A 170 -2.14 -12.77 -0.70
CA GLY A 170 -1.38 -12.19 -1.81
C GLY A 170 -2.13 -11.16 -2.65
N ASP A 171 -3.47 -11.16 -2.63
CA ASP A 171 -4.30 -10.29 -3.49
C ASP A 171 -5.56 -9.72 -2.83
N LYS A 172 -5.81 -10.03 -1.58
CA LYS A 172 -7.00 -9.60 -0.82
C LYS A 172 -6.61 -8.82 0.42
N ALA A 173 -7.60 -8.21 1.08
CA ALA A 173 -7.34 -7.45 2.30
C ALA A 173 -8.52 -7.51 3.29
N VAL A 174 -8.30 -7.00 4.49
CA VAL A 174 -9.31 -6.87 5.53
C VAL A 174 -9.13 -5.57 6.29
N PHE A 175 -10.23 -4.86 6.51
CA PHE A 175 -10.37 -3.78 7.48
C PHE A 175 -10.95 -4.35 8.77
N ALA A 176 -10.40 -4.01 9.92
CA ALA A 176 -10.89 -4.55 11.19
C ALA A 176 -10.78 -3.55 12.35
N TRP A 177 -11.62 -3.77 13.37
CA TRP A 177 -11.71 -2.97 14.60
C TRP A 177 -12.11 -1.51 14.36
N GLY A 178 -11.79 -0.64 15.32
CA GLY A 178 -12.02 0.79 15.26
C GLY A 178 -13.11 1.29 16.20
N ILE A 179 -13.49 2.55 16.04
CA ILE A 179 -14.46 3.28 16.89
C ILE A 179 -15.64 3.71 16.03
N THR A 180 -16.85 3.38 16.47
CA THR A 180 -18.12 3.73 15.78
C THR A 180 -18.57 5.16 16.10
N SER A 181 -19.68 5.60 15.50
CA SER A 181 -20.32 6.89 15.80
C SER A 181 -20.84 7.01 17.23
N ALA A 182 -21.04 5.89 17.93
CA ALA A 182 -21.38 5.86 19.36
C ALA A 182 -20.17 6.08 20.27
N ASP A 183 -19.00 6.40 19.70
CA ASP A 183 -17.70 6.53 20.38
C ASP A 183 -17.29 5.27 21.15
N SER A 184 -17.71 4.12 20.65
CA SER A 184 -17.44 2.80 21.21
C SER A 184 -16.55 1.98 20.28
N SER A 185 -15.55 1.32 20.85
CA SER A 185 -14.73 0.38 20.09
C SER A 185 -15.54 -0.81 19.62
N THR A 186 -15.17 -1.36 18.46
CA THR A 186 -15.80 -2.53 17.85
C THR A 186 -14.74 -3.52 17.40
N ASN A 187 -15.13 -4.78 17.24
CA ASN A 187 -14.29 -5.84 16.68
C ASN A 187 -14.78 -6.34 15.31
N LEU A 188 -15.64 -5.56 14.63
CA LEU A 188 -16.12 -5.86 13.29
C LEU A 188 -14.97 -5.92 12.28
N SER A 189 -15.16 -6.69 11.22
CA SER A 189 -14.23 -6.77 10.09
C SER A 189 -14.97 -6.73 8.76
N ASN A 190 -14.31 -6.24 7.70
CA ASN A 190 -14.80 -6.23 6.33
C ASN A 190 -13.70 -6.75 5.41
N LEU A 191 -13.97 -7.86 4.75
CA LEU A 191 -13.07 -8.41 3.74
C LEU A 191 -13.07 -7.54 2.49
N VAL A 192 -11.94 -7.47 1.82
CA VAL A 192 -11.75 -6.79 0.54
C VAL A 192 -11.34 -7.82 -0.49
N SER A 193 -12.08 -7.89 -1.59
CA SER A 193 -11.77 -8.80 -2.69
C SER A 193 -10.51 -8.36 -3.45
N ASN A 194 -10.00 -9.23 -4.32
CA ASN A 194 -8.89 -8.91 -5.24
C ASN A 194 -9.24 -7.86 -6.31
N THR A 195 -10.47 -7.41 -6.39
CA THR A 195 -10.92 -6.28 -7.23
C THR A 195 -11.22 -5.02 -6.40
N GLY A 196 -10.89 -5.03 -5.08
CA GLY A 196 -11.11 -3.91 -4.18
C GLY A 196 -12.57 -3.67 -3.82
N VAL A 197 -13.41 -4.70 -3.82
CA VAL A 197 -14.80 -4.62 -3.33
C VAL A 197 -14.81 -4.97 -1.85
N ILE A 198 -15.32 -4.03 -1.03
CA ILE A 198 -15.49 -4.23 0.42
C ILE A 198 -16.78 -5.01 0.67
N ALA A 199 -16.69 -6.09 1.44
CA ALA A 199 -17.85 -6.86 1.88
C ALA A 199 -18.56 -6.21 3.08
N SER A 200 -19.81 -6.60 3.34
CA SER A 200 -20.54 -6.22 4.56
C SER A 200 -19.79 -6.67 5.83
N ASP A 201 -20.23 -6.15 6.99
CA ASP A 201 -19.63 -6.48 8.28
C ASP A 201 -19.63 -7.99 8.54
N GLY A 202 -18.45 -8.51 8.84
CA GLY A 202 -18.25 -9.85 9.38
C GLY A 202 -18.42 -9.86 10.89
N THR A 203 -18.70 -11.05 11.44
CA THR A 203 -18.76 -11.25 12.90
C THR A 203 -17.44 -10.84 13.53
N GLY A 204 -17.52 -10.06 14.61
CA GLY A 204 -16.34 -9.59 15.33
C GLY A 204 -15.56 -10.74 15.98
N VAL A 205 -14.23 -10.59 16.00
CA VAL A 205 -13.31 -11.56 16.61
C VAL A 205 -12.43 -10.83 17.62
N GLY A 206 -12.24 -11.43 18.78
CA GLY A 206 -11.44 -10.87 19.87
C GLY A 206 -12.09 -9.67 20.56
N ASP A 207 -11.30 -8.97 21.34
CA ASP A 207 -11.73 -7.78 22.07
C ASP A 207 -11.99 -6.60 21.12
N ALA A 208 -12.99 -5.80 21.45
CA ALA A 208 -13.24 -4.55 20.77
C ALA A 208 -12.19 -3.51 21.18
N VAL A 209 -11.30 -3.17 20.27
CA VAL A 209 -10.17 -2.24 20.50
C VAL A 209 -10.04 -1.25 19.32
N CYS A 210 -9.19 -0.23 19.49
CA CYS A 210 -8.84 0.68 18.40
C CYS A 210 -7.33 0.88 18.31
N CYS A 211 -6.93 1.68 17.32
CA CYS A 211 -5.59 2.27 17.26
C CYS A 211 -4.46 1.22 17.18
N ARG A 212 -4.80 0.07 16.61
CA ARG A 212 -3.89 -1.04 16.34
C ARG A 212 -3.09 -0.78 15.07
N ALA A 213 -2.01 -1.53 14.92
CA ALA A 213 -1.31 -1.64 13.66
C ALA A 213 -1.39 -3.07 13.12
N GLY A 214 -1.12 -3.22 11.82
CA GLY A 214 -1.07 -4.53 11.20
C GLY A 214 -0.11 -4.56 10.02
N CYS A 215 0.48 -5.73 9.77
CA CYS A 215 1.36 -5.97 8.63
C CYS A 215 1.25 -7.42 8.13
N THR A 216 1.76 -7.66 6.93
CA THR A 216 1.93 -9.00 6.38
C THR A 216 3.17 -9.68 6.98
N TYR A 217 3.14 -11.03 7.02
CA TYR A 217 4.29 -11.88 7.32
C TYR A 217 4.15 -13.22 6.58
N GLY A 218 5.21 -14.00 6.56
CA GLY A 218 5.23 -15.32 5.91
C GLY A 218 5.10 -15.23 4.38
N SER A 219 5.57 -16.27 3.71
CA SER A 219 5.55 -16.36 2.25
C SER A 219 4.20 -16.75 1.65
N SER A 220 3.23 -17.13 2.50
CA SER A 220 1.91 -17.63 2.07
C SER A 220 0.80 -16.59 2.21
N GLY A 221 1.15 -15.30 2.37
CA GLY A 221 0.18 -14.21 2.45
C GLY A 221 -0.61 -14.18 3.76
N GLN A 222 0.04 -14.48 4.88
CA GLN A 222 -0.53 -14.26 6.21
C GLN A 222 -0.32 -12.82 6.66
N ALA A 223 -1.10 -12.40 7.67
CA ALA A 223 -0.96 -11.11 8.29
C ALA A 223 -1.16 -11.16 9.81
N ILE A 224 -0.82 -10.07 10.47
CA ILE A 224 -0.88 -9.93 11.92
C ILE A 224 -1.38 -8.53 12.28
N PHE A 225 -2.29 -8.47 13.24
CA PHE A 225 -2.64 -7.25 13.95
C PHE A 225 -2.13 -7.36 15.38
N ALA A 226 -1.54 -6.30 15.90
CA ALA A 226 -1.06 -6.29 17.28
C ALA A 226 -1.09 -4.91 17.91
N PHE A 227 -0.88 -4.89 19.23
CA PHE A 227 -0.90 -3.68 20.05
C PHE A 227 -2.30 -3.01 20.06
N GLY A 228 -2.37 -1.70 20.23
CA GLY A 228 -3.62 -0.94 20.26
C GLY A 228 -4.02 -0.50 21.66
N GLU A 229 -5.06 0.33 21.73
CA GLU A 229 -5.62 0.84 22.96
C GLU A 229 -6.66 -0.15 23.48
N PRO A 230 -6.46 -0.76 24.64
CA PRO A 230 -7.43 -1.69 25.20
C PRO A 230 -8.48 -0.96 26.00
N ILE A 231 -9.67 -1.55 26.04
CA ILE A 231 -10.77 -1.13 26.90
C ILE A 231 -10.46 -1.42 28.38
N SER A 232 -9.63 -2.42 28.65
CA SER A 232 -9.18 -2.80 29.99
C SER A 232 -7.69 -2.58 30.15
N ASN A 233 -7.29 -2.03 31.29
CA ASN A 233 -5.92 -1.66 31.67
C ASN A 233 -4.99 -2.89 31.87
N THR A 234 -5.19 -3.98 31.14
CA THR A 234 -4.39 -5.20 31.24
C THR A 234 -3.06 -5.05 30.47
N ALA A 235 -1.99 -5.51 31.11
CA ALA A 235 -0.60 -5.27 30.70
C ALA A 235 -0.11 -6.05 29.47
N ASN A 236 -0.98 -6.77 28.75
CA ASN A 236 -0.57 -7.68 27.68
C ASN A 236 -0.84 -7.09 26.31
N VAL A 237 0.12 -7.28 25.39
CA VAL A 237 -0.04 -6.95 23.98
C VAL A 237 -0.88 -8.04 23.31
N GLN A 238 -2.06 -7.68 22.88
CA GLN A 238 -2.93 -8.58 22.14
C GLN A 238 -2.45 -8.74 20.69
N VAL A 239 -2.50 -9.97 20.20
CA VAL A 239 -2.12 -10.35 18.84
C VAL A 239 -3.25 -11.17 18.22
N ASN A 240 -3.61 -10.83 16.98
CA ASN A 240 -4.51 -11.60 16.15
C ASN A 240 -3.82 -11.93 14.83
N LEU A 241 -3.61 -13.21 14.57
CA LEU A 241 -3.09 -13.67 13.30
C LEU A 241 -4.22 -13.72 12.27
N VAL A 242 -3.88 -13.43 11.01
CA VAL A 242 -4.78 -13.53 9.87
C VAL A 242 -4.23 -14.60 8.92
N SER A 243 -5.03 -15.61 8.63
CA SER A 243 -4.65 -16.65 7.70
C SER A 243 -4.61 -16.14 6.25
N SER A 244 -3.98 -16.89 5.37
CA SER A 244 -4.01 -16.62 3.91
C SER A 244 -5.41 -16.70 3.28
N SER A 245 -6.41 -17.20 4.00
CA SER A 245 -7.83 -17.18 3.60
C SER A 245 -8.62 -16.01 4.23
N GLY A 246 -7.98 -15.15 5.00
CA GLY A 246 -8.59 -13.96 5.61
C GLY A 246 -9.32 -14.24 6.93
N VAL A 247 -9.12 -15.41 7.54
CA VAL A 247 -9.69 -15.73 8.85
C VAL A 247 -8.84 -15.09 9.94
N ILE A 248 -9.45 -14.20 10.73
CA ILE A 248 -8.82 -13.59 11.91
C ILE A 248 -8.92 -14.57 13.09
N ALA A 249 -7.80 -14.90 13.70
CA ALA A 249 -7.75 -15.76 14.89
C ALA A 249 -8.14 -14.96 16.16
N SER A 250 -8.58 -15.68 17.19
CA SER A 250 -8.85 -15.10 18.51
C SER A 250 -7.60 -14.45 19.11
N ASP A 251 -7.82 -13.57 20.08
CA ASP A 251 -6.73 -12.87 20.79
C ASP A 251 -5.76 -13.85 21.44
N THR A 252 -4.48 -13.57 21.27
CA THR A 252 -3.40 -14.19 22.03
C THR A 252 -2.57 -13.12 22.73
N ASN A 253 -2.10 -13.39 23.94
CA ASN A 253 -1.26 -12.49 24.73
C ASN A 253 0.22 -12.86 24.54
N SER A 254 0.68 -12.90 23.28
CA SER A 254 1.97 -13.50 22.95
C SER A 254 3.05 -12.52 22.52
N ALA A 255 2.81 -11.23 22.56
CA ALA A 255 3.83 -10.26 22.19
C ALA A 255 4.74 -9.89 23.36
N ASN A 256 6.05 -10.01 23.12
CA ASN A 256 7.07 -9.52 24.01
C ASN A 256 7.41 -8.07 23.62
N GLY A 257 6.87 -7.08 24.34
CA GLY A 257 7.19 -5.68 24.04
C GLY A 257 6.42 -4.68 24.89
N THR A 258 6.90 -3.44 24.88
CA THR A 258 6.22 -2.31 25.52
C THR A 258 4.89 -2.06 24.84
N ARG A 259 3.82 -2.05 25.63
CA ARG A 259 2.46 -1.78 25.16
C ARG A 259 2.35 -0.37 24.61
N ARG A 260 1.82 -0.27 23.40
CA ARG A 260 1.68 1.00 22.67
C ARG A 260 0.41 0.99 21.83
N TYR A 261 -0.07 2.17 21.53
CA TYR A 261 -1.14 2.41 20.55
C TYR A 261 -0.77 3.60 19.65
N TRP A 262 -1.52 3.84 18.58
CA TRP A 262 -1.16 4.80 17.54
C TRP A 262 0.26 4.60 16.99
N LEU A 263 0.70 3.35 16.96
CA LEU A 263 1.93 2.89 16.31
C LEU A 263 1.63 2.55 14.85
N ALA A 264 2.65 2.26 14.07
CA ALA A 264 2.52 1.80 12.69
C ALA A 264 3.23 0.47 12.47
N ALA A 265 2.87 -0.23 11.38
CA ALA A 265 3.50 -1.49 11.01
C ALA A 265 3.58 -1.65 9.48
N ALA A 266 4.60 -2.35 9.02
CA ALA A 266 4.77 -2.70 7.61
C ALA A 266 5.47 -4.05 7.45
N GLY A 267 5.28 -4.69 6.28
CA GLY A 267 6.09 -5.84 5.87
C GLY A 267 7.48 -5.40 5.40
N TYR A 268 8.48 -6.23 5.65
CA TYR A 268 9.86 -6.10 5.15
C TYR A 268 10.48 -7.48 4.88
N GLY A 269 11.60 -7.54 4.17
CA GLY A 269 12.34 -8.77 3.90
C GLY A 269 11.57 -9.83 3.12
N GLY A 270 10.44 -9.44 2.52
CA GLY A 270 9.57 -10.32 1.73
C GLY A 270 8.63 -11.21 2.55
N ASP A 271 8.99 -11.58 3.78
CA ASP A 271 8.25 -12.52 4.62
C ASP A 271 8.17 -12.14 6.11
N LYS A 272 8.60 -10.96 6.47
CA LYS A 272 8.69 -10.45 7.86
C LYS A 272 7.91 -9.16 8.02
N GLY A 273 7.61 -8.80 9.28
CA GLY A 273 6.96 -7.55 9.62
C GLY A 273 7.69 -6.78 10.72
N ILE A 274 7.36 -5.51 10.85
CA ILE A 274 7.88 -4.63 11.90
C ILE A 274 6.77 -3.74 12.42
N PHE A 275 6.67 -3.64 13.75
CA PHE A 275 5.87 -2.66 14.47
C PHE A 275 6.81 -1.62 15.07
N ALA A 276 6.55 -0.32 14.95
CA ALA A 276 7.41 0.68 15.57
C ALA A 276 6.66 1.95 15.98
N TYR A 277 7.32 2.71 16.85
CA TYR A 277 6.83 3.99 17.36
C TYR A 277 5.57 3.84 18.24
N GLY A 278 4.71 4.87 18.26
CA GLY A 278 3.48 4.89 19.06
C GLY A 278 3.66 5.53 20.44
N THR A 279 2.60 5.52 21.21
CA THR A 279 2.58 6.09 22.56
C THR A 279 2.08 5.06 23.59
N ASP A 280 2.49 5.19 24.83
CA ASP A 280 1.99 4.40 25.95
C ASP A 280 0.87 5.12 26.73
N ASN A 281 0.33 4.46 27.76
CA ASN A 281 -0.73 5.02 28.61
C ASN A 281 -0.30 6.24 29.44
N ASN A 282 1.02 6.49 29.56
CA ASN A 282 1.57 7.66 30.23
C ASN A 282 1.76 8.85 29.29
N GLY A 283 1.41 8.68 28.00
CA GLY A 283 1.61 9.69 26.98
C GLY A 283 3.06 9.78 26.47
N THR A 284 3.91 8.79 26.81
CA THR A 284 5.30 8.75 26.33
C THR A 284 5.34 8.27 24.90
N ASN A 285 5.88 9.07 24.00
CA ASN A 285 6.12 8.67 22.63
C ASN A 285 7.40 7.82 22.54
N HIS A 286 7.28 6.66 21.90
CA HIS A 286 8.36 5.71 21.72
C HIS A 286 8.95 5.75 20.32
N SER A 287 10.23 5.37 20.19
CA SER A 287 10.90 5.11 18.90
C SER A 287 11.39 3.65 18.78
N ILE A 288 11.02 2.80 19.73
CA ILE A 288 11.33 1.37 19.74
C ILE A 288 10.60 0.63 18.63
N SER A 289 11.13 -0.51 18.23
CA SER A 289 10.51 -1.41 17.25
C SER A 289 10.47 -2.85 17.73
N ASN A 290 9.53 -3.63 17.17
CA ASN A 290 9.40 -5.07 17.38
C ASN A 290 9.35 -5.75 16.03
N LEU A 291 10.29 -6.64 15.77
CA LEU A 291 10.34 -7.43 14.54
C LEU A 291 9.36 -8.60 14.64
N VAL A 292 8.73 -8.93 13.53
CA VAL A 292 7.88 -10.10 13.35
C VAL A 292 8.60 -11.07 12.41
N ASN A 293 8.80 -12.30 12.85
CA ASN A 293 9.41 -13.31 12.01
C ASN A 293 8.40 -13.92 11.00
N SER A 294 8.88 -14.77 10.10
CA SER A 294 8.06 -15.43 9.09
C SER A 294 6.99 -16.40 9.63
N SER A 295 6.97 -16.63 10.95
CA SER A 295 5.94 -17.42 11.64
C SER A 295 4.93 -16.57 12.41
N GLY A 296 5.00 -15.23 12.30
CA GLY A 296 4.10 -14.31 13.00
C GLY A 296 4.43 -14.09 14.48
N VAL A 297 5.63 -14.42 14.92
CA VAL A 297 6.06 -14.21 16.31
C VAL A 297 6.69 -12.83 16.45
N ILE A 298 6.17 -12.03 17.39
CA ILE A 298 6.70 -10.69 17.71
C ILE A 298 7.85 -10.82 18.70
N ALA A 299 9.02 -10.27 18.33
CA ALA A 299 10.21 -10.21 19.18
C ALA A 299 10.08 -9.11 20.26
N SER A 300 10.96 -9.14 21.26
CA SER A 300 11.10 -8.08 22.25
C SER A 300 11.51 -6.75 21.63
N ASP A 301 11.40 -5.67 22.40
CA ASP A 301 11.74 -4.32 21.97
C ASP A 301 13.20 -4.23 21.50
N THR A 302 13.39 -3.58 20.35
CA THR A 302 14.69 -3.16 19.85
C THR A 302 14.95 -1.73 20.31
N THR A 303 16.21 -1.36 20.54
CA THR A 303 16.59 0.03 20.87
C THR A 303 15.98 1.00 19.86
N GLY A 304 15.35 2.05 20.37
CA GLY A 304 14.67 3.05 19.55
C GLY A 304 15.61 3.83 18.64
N VAL A 305 15.17 4.12 17.44
CA VAL A 305 15.88 4.93 16.43
C VAL A 305 14.98 6.06 15.97
N GLY A 306 15.55 7.24 15.76
CA GLY A 306 14.82 8.44 15.38
C GLY A 306 13.99 9.04 16.51
N THR A 307 13.16 10.01 16.17
CA THR A 307 12.34 10.75 17.13
C THR A 307 11.05 10.01 17.44
N GLY A 308 10.83 9.72 18.73
CA GLY A 308 9.60 9.06 19.21
C GLY A 308 8.35 9.88 18.89
N ARG A 309 7.36 9.25 18.27
CA ARG A 309 6.12 9.89 17.82
C ARG A 309 4.96 8.89 17.70
N GLN A 310 3.75 9.40 17.61
CA GLN A 310 2.53 8.60 17.48
C GLN A 310 1.69 9.03 16.28
N SER A 311 0.64 8.27 15.96
CA SER A 311 -0.32 8.57 14.87
C SER A 311 0.37 8.77 13.52
N LEU A 312 1.46 8.07 13.32
CA LEU A 312 2.21 7.94 12.08
C LEU A 312 1.67 6.74 11.28
N GLU A 313 2.18 6.56 10.07
CA GLU A 313 1.88 5.38 9.27
C GLU A 313 3.17 4.75 8.72
N ALA A 314 3.00 3.53 8.20
CA ALA A 314 4.08 2.79 7.57
C ALA A 314 3.60 2.12 6.28
N ALA A 315 4.55 1.86 5.39
CA ALA A 315 4.28 1.19 4.13
C ALA A 315 5.50 0.39 3.66
N GLY A 316 5.27 -0.73 2.98
CA GLY A 316 6.32 -1.43 2.26
C GLY A 316 6.66 -0.74 0.94
N TYR A 317 7.92 -0.77 0.53
CA TYR A 317 8.37 -0.31 -0.78
C TYR A 317 9.50 -1.24 -1.29
N ASP A 318 9.80 -1.19 -2.59
CA ASP A 318 10.83 -2.00 -3.25
C ASP A 318 10.66 -3.53 -3.06
N GLY A 319 9.49 -3.94 -2.56
CA GLY A 319 9.15 -5.35 -2.34
C GLY A 319 9.71 -5.99 -1.06
N ASP A 320 10.76 -5.46 -0.48
CA ASP A 320 11.43 -6.01 0.72
C ASP A 320 11.83 -4.98 1.78
N LYS A 321 11.55 -3.71 1.56
CA LYS A 321 11.85 -2.59 2.47
C LYS A 321 10.59 -1.94 2.99
N ALA A 322 10.71 -1.13 4.04
CA ALA A 322 9.61 -0.38 4.59
C ALA A 322 10.00 1.07 4.95
N ILE A 323 9.01 1.92 5.12
CA ILE A 323 9.16 3.31 5.52
C ILE A 323 8.10 3.66 6.57
N PHE A 324 8.54 4.30 7.65
CA PHE A 324 7.65 4.97 8.61
C PHE A 324 7.63 6.46 8.31
N GLY A 325 6.46 7.09 8.31
CA GLY A 325 6.36 8.50 7.97
C GLY A 325 5.31 9.27 8.74
N TYR A 326 5.54 10.59 8.86
CA TYR A 326 4.61 11.55 9.44
C TYR A 326 4.36 11.34 10.95
N GLY A 327 3.15 11.68 11.43
CA GLY A 327 2.78 11.52 12.84
C GLY A 327 2.76 12.80 13.64
N VAL A 328 2.83 12.69 14.97
CA VAL A 328 2.76 13.85 15.88
C VAL A 328 3.66 13.66 17.11
N ILE A 329 4.26 14.76 17.55
CA ILE A 329 5.00 14.87 18.82
C ILE A 329 4.33 15.97 19.63
N GLY A 330 3.75 15.62 20.78
CA GLY A 330 2.89 16.55 21.51
C GLY A 330 1.73 17.03 20.63
N SER A 331 1.69 18.32 20.31
CA SER A 331 0.69 18.91 19.41
C SER A 331 1.21 19.18 17.98
N THR A 332 2.51 18.96 17.73
CA THR A 332 3.19 19.35 16.49
C THR A 332 3.19 18.19 15.48
N ASN A 333 2.48 18.36 14.36
CA ASN A 333 2.50 17.41 13.25
C ASN A 333 3.91 17.32 12.66
N GLN A 334 4.25 16.11 12.21
CA GLN A 334 5.56 15.76 11.64
C GLN A 334 5.41 15.32 10.18
N ASN A 335 6.48 15.48 9.40
CA ASN A 335 6.64 14.91 8.07
C ASN A 335 7.97 14.14 7.92
N VAL A 336 8.70 13.93 9.01
CA VAL A 336 9.92 13.12 9.03
C VAL A 336 9.62 11.67 8.65
N THR A 337 10.60 11.00 8.06
CA THR A 337 10.51 9.60 7.68
C THR A 337 11.71 8.80 8.20
N ASN A 338 11.50 7.49 8.37
CA ASN A 338 12.55 6.53 8.72
C ASN A 338 12.45 5.34 7.78
N LEU A 339 13.49 5.09 7.01
CA LEU A 339 13.59 3.92 6.16
C LEU A 339 13.89 2.68 6.99
N VAL A 340 13.38 1.54 6.54
CA VAL A 340 13.64 0.22 7.10
C VAL A 340 14.28 -0.64 6.03
N SER A 341 15.46 -1.18 6.33
CA SER A 341 16.16 -2.09 5.42
C SER A 341 15.45 -3.45 5.33
N ASN A 342 15.83 -4.26 4.34
CA ASN A 342 15.35 -5.64 4.19
C ASN A 342 15.76 -6.59 5.34
N ASN A 343 16.62 -6.14 6.25
CA ASN A 343 16.97 -6.84 7.49
C ASN A 343 16.22 -6.30 8.72
N GLY A 344 15.28 -5.37 8.55
CA GLY A 344 14.48 -4.78 9.63
C GLY A 344 15.21 -3.71 10.44
N VAL A 345 16.31 -3.16 9.93
CA VAL A 345 17.05 -2.07 10.60
C VAL A 345 16.39 -0.74 10.25
N VAL A 346 15.92 -0.03 11.28
CA VAL A 346 15.36 1.32 11.16
C VAL A 346 16.49 2.34 11.05
N ALA A 347 16.44 3.20 10.04
CA ALA A 347 17.38 4.30 9.85
C ALA A 347 16.99 5.53 10.69
N SER A 348 17.92 6.45 10.93
CA SER A 348 17.69 7.75 11.58
C SER A 348 16.67 8.59 10.78
N ASP A 349 16.16 9.64 11.41
CA ASP A 349 15.21 10.57 10.80
C ASP A 349 15.76 11.17 9.49
N THR A 350 14.95 11.11 8.45
CA THR A 350 15.18 11.81 7.19
C THR A 350 14.31 13.06 7.15
N THR A 351 14.85 14.16 6.64
CA THR A 351 14.11 15.41 6.46
C THR A 351 12.80 15.17 5.75
N GLY A 352 11.72 15.65 6.33
CA GLY A 352 10.38 15.43 5.84
C GLY A 352 10.09 16.13 4.52
N VAL A 353 9.24 15.52 3.71
CA VAL A 353 8.71 16.05 2.45
C VAL A 353 7.19 16.17 2.55
N GLY A 354 6.62 17.17 1.94
CA GLY A 354 5.19 17.44 1.95
C GLY A 354 4.68 18.01 3.27
N THR A 355 3.37 18.21 3.35
CA THR A 355 2.68 18.80 4.50
C THR A 355 2.70 17.88 5.70
N ALA A 356 3.22 18.37 6.83
CA ALA A 356 3.25 17.65 8.10
C ALA A 356 1.83 17.33 8.59
N ARG A 357 1.57 16.05 8.89
CA ARG A 357 0.24 15.56 9.28
C ARG A 357 0.30 14.28 10.11
N ARG A 358 -0.82 13.94 10.73
CA ARG A 358 -0.99 12.74 11.55
C ARG A 358 -2.26 11.98 11.17
N LYS A 359 -2.43 10.74 11.67
CA LYS A 359 -3.67 9.94 11.50
C LYS A 359 -4.07 9.79 10.04
N LEU A 360 -3.09 9.64 9.20
CA LEU A 360 -3.16 9.41 7.75
C LEU A 360 -3.30 7.91 7.47
N GLY A 361 -3.42 7.52 6.22
CA GLY A 361 -3.23 6.14 5.77
C GLY A 361 -1.91 5.98 5.03
N GLY A 362 -1.32 4.80 5.12
CA GLY A 362 -0.10 4.43 4.42
C GLY A 362 -0.14 2.97 3.96
N THR A 363 0.30 2.69 2.73
CA THR A 363 0.35 1.32 2.19
C THR A 363 1.27 1.22 0.98
N SER A 364 1.68 0.01 0.64
CA SER A 364 2.43 -0.29 -0.58
C SER A 364 1.56 -0.21 -1.84
N ILE A 365 2.20 0.10 -2.97
CA ILE A 365 1.66 0.09 -4.35
C ILE A 365 2.70 -0.48 -5.32
N GLY A 366 2.27 -0.99 -6.48
CA GLY A 366 3.17 -1.51 -7.52
C GLY A 366 3.54 -2.98 -7.45
#